data_adf6e87d654866eb441cb0b53d507dd1
#
_entry.id   adf6e87d654866eb441cb0b53d507dd1
#
_cell.length_a   1.000
_cell.length_b   1.000
_cell.length_c   1.000
_cell.angle_alpha   90.00
_cell.angle_beta   90.00
_cell.angle_gamma   90.00
#
_symmetry.space_group_name_H-M   'P 1'
#
loop_
_entity.id
_entity.type
_entity.pdbx_description
1 polymer ?
#
loop_
_entity_poly.entity_id
_entity_poly.type
_entity_poly.pdbx_seq_one_letter_code
_entity_poly.pdbx_strand_id
1 'polypeptide(L)'
;MHRFVTEERISGVGEEVILGKEESAHASKVLRLRPGENVQLIDGENRYDAALTAVSSEETRARVTALCPSPEAPARAVLWQGLPKADKLEWIIQKATELGAWEIWPVEMMRSVARLGKNDRDAKKRERFSRIALEAAKQSGRAHVPEVREAVSFENGLKRLAEEPFDLVLIAWEEEHALPLSRAMEEYRQSHGEPKRVLIVIGPEGGVDETEQQRLAALGARSVTLGPRILRTETAGLCALAALWTAMGEM
;
A
#
# COMPACT_ATOMS: atom_id res chain seq x y z
N MET A 1 -6.93 10.00 -18.58
CA MET A 1 -7.35 11.16 -17.78
C MET A 1 -6.29 11.43 -16.74
N HIS A 2 -5.90 12.69 -16.52
CA HIS A 2 -4.89 13.06 -15.52
C HIS A 2 -5.50 13.03 -14.12
N ARG A 3 -4.70 12.66 -13.11
CA ARG A 3 -5.13 12.52 -11.72
C ARG A 3 -4.28 13.40 -10.81
N PHE A 4 -4.93 14.06 -9.85
CA PHE A 4 -4.29 14.92 -8.85
C PHE A 4 -4.76 14.51 -7.47
N VAL A 5 -3.86 14.54 -6.50
CA VAL A 5 -4.19 14.28 -5.10
C VAL A 5 -4.43 15.62 -4.40
N THR A 6 -5.50 15.70 -3.64
CA THR A 6 -5.85 16.89 -2.86
C THR A 6 -5.35 16.75 -1.44
N GLU A 7 -4.94 17.87 -0.83
CA GLU A 7 -4.49 17.89 0.56
C GLU A 7 -5.68 17.78 1.53
N GLU A 8 -6.83 18.30 1.12
CA GLU A 8 -8.05 18.31 1.90
C GLU A 8 -9.09 17.36 1.32
N ARG A 9 -10.02 16.93 2.17
CA ARG A 9 -11.15 16.13 1.75
C ARG A 9 -12.15 16.96 0.96
N ILE A 10 -12.72 16.34 -0.04
CA ILE A 10 -13.72 16.95 -0.92
C ILE A 10 -15.11 16.72 -0.31
N SER A 11 -15.85 17.80 -0.06
CA SER A 11 -17.18 17.71 0.55
C SER A 11 -18.25 17.16 -0.40
N GLY A 12 -18.07 17.33 -1.73
CA GLY A 12 -18.99 16.79 -2.72
C GLY A 12 -19.00 17.46 -4.08
N VAL A 13 -19.99 17.09 -4.88
CA VAL A 13 -20.17 17.61 -6.23
C VAL A 13 -20.53 19.11 -6.19
N GLY A 14 -19.89 19.88 -7.07
CA GLY A 14 -20.03 21.33 -7.15
C GLY A 14 -18.98 22.12 -6.40
N GLU A 15 -18.21 21.48 -5.52
CA GLU A 15 -17.11 22.11 -4.80
C GLU A 15 -16.01 22.56 -5.75
N GLU A 16 -15.42 23.72 -5.46
CA GLU A 16 -14.21 24.20 -6.12
C GLU A 16 -13.01 23.89 -5.26
N VAL A 17 -12.17 23.00 -5.76
CA VAL A 17 -10.95 22.50 -5.09
C VAL A 17 -9.73 23.24 -5.61
N ILE A 18 -8.86 23.67 -4.72
CA ILE A 18 -7.56 24.26 -5.06
C ILE A 18 -6.52 23.15 -4.94
N LEU A 19 -5.77 22.92 -6.02
CA LEU A 19 -4.67 21.96 -6.01
C LEU A 19 -3.45 22.55 -5.29
N GLY A 20 -2.75 21.70 -4.55
CA GLY A 20 -1.48 22.07 -3.93
C GLY A 20 -0.46 22.59 -4.95
N LYS A 21 0.56 23.29 -4.47
CA LYS A 21 1.54 23.99 -5.33
C LYS A 21 2.26 23.05 -6.30
N GLU A 22 2.65 21.86 -5.85
CA GLU A 22 3.32 20.87 -6.70
C GLU A 22 2.40 20.35 -7.80
N GLU A 23 1.14 20.03 -7.46
CA GLU A 23 0.14 19.57 -8.42
C GLU A 23 -0.23 20.68 -9.42
N SER A 24 -0.32 21.93 -8.98
CA SER A 24 -0.56 23.08 -9.84
C SER A 24 0.58 23.29 -10.83
N ALA A 25 1.83 23.21 -10.36
CA ALA A 25 3.00 23.28 -11.23
C ALA A 25 3.05 22.10 -12.22
N HIS A 26 2.69 20.89 -11.77
CA HIS A 26 2.60 19.71 -12.63
C HIS A 26 1.56 19.87 -13.72
N ALA A 27 0.33 20.31 -13.36
CA ALA A 27 -0.76 20.56 -14.30
C ALA A 27 -0.38 21.57 -15.37
N SER A 28 0.24 22.70 -14.98
CA SER A 28 0.52 23.80 -15.92
C SER A 28 1.80 23.60 -16.74
N LYS A 29 2.92 23.23 -16.09
CA LYS A 29 4.26 23.19 -16.75
C LYS A 29 4.55 21.86 -17.43
N VAL A 30 4.14 20.75 -16.80
CA VAL A 30 4.44 19.40 -17.30
C VAL A 30 3.34 18.93 -18.24
N LEU A 31 2.09 18.90 -17.76
CA LEU A 31 0.95 18.42 -18.53
C LEU A 31 0.37 19.47 -19.46
N ARG A 32 0.63 20.76 -19.20
CA ARG A 32 0.16 21.90 -20.00
C ARG A 32 -1.35 21.92 -20.20
N LEU A 33 -2.06 21.55 -19.15
CA LEU A 33 -3.52 21.53 -19.15
C LEU A 33 -4.11 22.94 -19.22
N ARG A 34 -5.37 23.04 -19.64
CA ARG A 34 -6.10 24.29 -19.82
C ARG A 34 -7.42 24.28 -19.04
N PRO A 35 -7.95 25.45 -18.67
CA PRO A 35 -9.31 25.53 -18.15
C PRO A 35 -10.31 24.85 -19.09
N GLY A 36 -11.26 24.11 -18.51
CA GLY A 36 -12.25 23.29 -19.23
C GLY A 36 -11.85 21.84 -19.45
N GLU A 37 -10.60 21.47 -19.26
CA GLU A 37 -10.20 20.07 -19.37
C GLU A 37 -10.64 19.26 -18.15
N ASN A 38 -11.02 17.99 -18.42
CA ASN A 38 -11.45 17.06 -17.38
C ASN A 38 -10.26 16.33 -16.76
N VAL A 39 -10.30 16.24 -15.44
CA VAL A 39 -9.30 15.57 -14.60
C VAL A 39 -10.00 14.74 -13.55
N GLN A 40 -9.24 13.90 -12.84
CA GLN A 40 -9.71 13.23 -11.62
C GLN A 40 -9.00 13.80 -10.41
N LEU A 41 -9.75 13.94 -9.32
CA LEU A 41 -9.25 14.33 -8.00
C LEU A 41 -9.34 13.13 -7.07
N ILE A 42 -8.34 12.99 -6.19
CA ILE A 42 -8.22 11.93 -5.19
C ILE A 42 -8.02 12.60 -3.84
N ASP A 43 -8.92 12.35 -2.88
CA ASP A 43 -8.90 12.98 -1.55
C ASP A 43 -8.43 12.02 -0.42
N GLY A 44 -7.88 10.86 -0.80
CA GLY A 44 -7.42 9.84 0.15
C GLY A 44 -8.48 8.81 0.54
N GLU A 45 -9.74 9.02 0.20
CA GLU A 45 -10.85 8.06 0.39
C GLU A 45 -11.67 7.85 -0.87
N ASN A 46 -11.86 8.92 -1.62
CA ASN A 46 -12.74 8.94 -2.77
C ASN A 46 -12.00 9.45 -4.00
N ARG A 47 -12.61 9.16 -5.13
CA ARG A 47 -12.18 9.65 -6.43
C ARG A 47 -13.33 10.44 -7.06
N TYR A 48 -13.01 11.58 -7.63
CA TYR A 48 -13.99 12.48 -8.25
C TYR A 48 -13.57 12.83 -9.67
N ASP A 49 -14.53 12.94 -10.56
CA ASP A 49 -14.34 13.67 -11.82
C ASP A 49 -14.48 15.16 -11.56
N ALA A 50 -13.65 15.96 -12.21
CA ALA A 50 -13.64 17.41 -12.07
C ALA A 50 -13.25 18.08 -13.39
N ALA A 51 -13.70 19.33 -13.57
CA ALA A 51 -13.28 20.19 -14.68
C ALA A 51 -12.39 21.31 -14.15
N LEU A 52 -11.25 21.54 -14.80
CA LEU A 52 -10.36 22.65 -14.45
C LEU A 52 -11.04 23.99 -14.72
N THR A 53 -11.07 24.86 -13.72
CA THR A 53 -11.63 26.21 -13.84
C THR A 53 -10.57 27.28 -14.03
N ALA A 54 -9.39 27.07 -13.46
CA ALA A 54 -8.18 27.90 -13.63
C ALA A 54 -6.92 27.04 -13.60
N VAL A 55 -5.92 27.40 -14.39
CA VAL A 55 -4.63 26.70 -14.45
C VAL A 55 -3.49 27.70 -14.44
N SER A 56 -2.65 27.64 -13.39
CA SER A 56 -1.38 28.34 -13.32
C SER A 56 -0.34 27.51 -12.58
N SER A 57 0.92 27.93 -12.58
CA SER A 57 1.96 27.23 -11.80
C SER A 57 1.89 27.49 -10.29
N GLU A 58 1.15 28.51 -9.89
CA GLU A 58 1.01 28.89 -8.48
C GLU A 58 -0.28 28.31 -7.88
N GLU A 59 -1.35 28.30 -8.67
CA GLU A 59 -2.67 27.86 -8.24
C GLU A 59 -3.46 27.32 -9.43
N THR A 60 -3.91 26.06 -9.30
CA THR A 60 -4.82 25.42 -10.23
C THR A 60 -6.12 25.10 -9.49
N ARG A 61 -7.27 25.42 -10.10
CA ARG A 61 -8.58 25.16 -9.53
C ARG A 61 -9.36 24.19 -10.38
N ALA A 62 -10.13 23.33 -9.73
CA ALA A 62 -10.99 22.36 -10.38
C ALA A 62 -12.36 22.33 -9.70
N ARG A 63 -13.42 22.24 -10.48
CA ARG A 63 -14.79 22.06 -9.99
C ARG A 63 -15.18 20.60 -10.07
N VAL A 64 -15.57 20.03 -8.95
CA VAL A 64 -16.03 18.64 -8.85
C VAL A 64 -17.33 18.46 -9.62
N THR A 65 -17.38 17.49 -10.53
CA THR A 65 -18.54 17.23 -11.38
C THR A 65 -19.27 15.94 -11.03
N ALA A 66 -18.55 14.93 -10.53
CA ALA A 66 -19.13 13.66 -10.11
C ALA A 66 -18.27 12.93 -9.07
N LEU A 67 -18.91 12.17 -8.19
CA LEU A 67 -18.25 11.17 -7.36
C LEU A 67 -18.08 9.90 -8.20
N CYS A 68 -16.87 9.36 -8.29
CA CYS A 68 -16.58 8.09 -8.96
C CYS A 68 -16.69 6.90 -8.00
N PRO A 69 -17.06 5.71 -8.49
CA PRO A 69 -16.95 4.50 -7.69
C PRO A 69 -15.51 4.31 -7.16
N SER A 70 -15.38 3.95 -5.89
CA SER A 70 -14.07 3.68 -5.31
C SER A 70 -13.49 2.40 -5.94
N PRO A 71 -12.20 2.42 -6.34
CA PRO A 71 -11.51 1.22 -6.78
C PRO A 71 -10.91 0.42 -5.61
N GLU A 72 -11.09 0.90 -4.38
CA GLU A 72 -10.50 0.24 -3.21
C GLU A 72 -11.31 -0.98 -2.81
N ALA A 73 -10.60 -2.05 -2.47
CA ALA A 73 -11.21 -3.25 -1.91
C ALA A 73 -11.85 -2.95 -0.54
N PRO A 74 -12.87 -3.70 -0.13
CA PRO A 74 -13.57 -3.49 1.15
C PRO A 74 -12.67 -3.79 2.36
N ALA A 75 -11.60 -4.56 2.17
CA ALA A 75 -10.62 -4.86 3.20
C ALA A 75 -9.33 -4.02 3.02
N ARG A 76 -8.65 -3.76 4.12
CA ARG A 76 -7.37 -3.06 4.16
C ARG A 76 -6.23 -4.07 4.32
N ALA A 77 -5.47 -4.30 3.26
CA ALA A 77 -4.30 -5.16 3.30
C ALA A 77 -3.06 -4.35 3.69
N VAL A 78 -2.41 -4.74 4.77
CA VAL A 78 -1.13 -4.18 5.23
C VAL A 78 -0.01 -5.15 4.86
N LEU A 79 1.02 -4.66 4.20
CA LEU A 79 2.18 -5.46 3.82
C LEU A 79 3.34 -5.19 4.80
N TRP A 80 3.60 -6.13 5.72
CA TRP A 80 4.85 -6.17 6.47
C TRP A 80 5.92 -6.76 5.56
N GLN A 81 6.87 -5.93 5.15
CA GLN A 81 7.94 -6.32 4.24
C GLN A 81 9.27 -6.39 4.98
N GLY A 82 9.86 -7.58 5.11
CA GLY A 82 11.23 -7.74 5.55
C GLY A 82 12.18 -6.91 4.67
N LEU A 83 13.06 -6.12 5.30
CA LEU A 83 13.92 -5.19 4.58
C LEU A 83 14.77 -5.90 3.51
N PRO A 84 14.51 -5.65 2.22
CA PRO A 84 15.27 -6.25 1.15
C PRO A 84 16.56 -5.45 0.85
N LYS A 85 17.45 -6.04 0.05
CA LYS A 85 18.65 -5.37 -0.44
C LYS A 85 18.34 -4.29 -1.48
N ALA A 86 19.18 -3.27 -1.51
CA ALA A 86 19.21 -2.23 -2.53
C ALA A 86 17.85 -1.57 -2.79
N ASP A 87 17.53 -1.28 -4.05
CA ASP A 87 16.35 -0.53 -4.47
C ASP A 87 15.07 -1.39 -4.58
N LYS A 88 15.11 -2.66 -4.17
CA LYS A 88 13.96 -3.57 -4.26
C LYS A 88 12.76 -3.07 -3.48
N LEU A 89 12.97 -2.39 -2.34
CA LEU A 89 11.87 -1.84 -1.56
C LEU A 89 11.06 -0.82 -2.35
N GLU A 90 11.70 -0.01 -3.19
CA GLU A 90 11.01 0.97 -4.04
C GLU A 90 10.11 0.29 -5.07
N TRP A 91 10.61 -0.78 -5.67
CA TRP A 91 9.83 -1.58 -6.60
C TRP A 91 8.64 -2.27 -5.90
N ILE A 92 8.86 -2.81 -4.68
CA ILE A 92 7.81 -3.40 -3.86
C ILE A 92 6.74 -2.35 -3.54
N ILE A 93 7.13 -1.15 -3.07
CA ILE A 93 6.21 -0.06 -2.77
C ILE A 93 5.36 0.28 -3.99
N GLN A 94 6.00 0.47 -5.15
CA GLN A 94 5.29 0.78 -6.39
C GLN A 94 4.24 -0.31 -6.70
N LYS A 95 4.65 -1.57 -6.76
CA LYS A 95 3.79 -2.67 -7.19
C LYS A 95 2.75 -3.06 -6.13
N ALA A 96 3.09 -3.01 -4.85
CA ALA A 96 2.13 -3.22 -3.78
C ALA A 96 1.04 -2.12 -3.78
N THR A 97 1.42 -0.88 -4.10
CA THR A 97 0.44 0.20 -4.30
C THR A 97 -0.50 -0.12 -5.46
N GLU A 98 0.01 -0.50 -6.61
CA GLU A 98 -0.79 -0.90 -7.78
C GLU A 98 -1.75 -2.06 -7.46
N LEU A 99 -1.33 -2.99 -6.58
CA LEU A 99 -2.10 -4.15 -6.14
C LEU A 99 -3.00 -3.88 -4.91
N GLY A 100 -3.20 -2.63 -4.50
CA GLY A 100 -4.18 -2.32 -3.47
C GLY A 100 -3.68 -2.43 -2.03
N ALA A 101 -2.38 -2.49 -1.75
CA ALA A 101 -1.89 -2.39 -0.37
C ALA A 101 -2.37 -1.10 0.27
N TRP A 102 -2.85 -1.18 1.52
CA TRP A 102 -3.33 -0.03 2.28
C TRP A 102 -2.19 0.67 3.03
N GLU A 103 -1.28 -0.10 3.59
CA GLU A 103 -0.06 0.36 4.25
C GLU A 103 1.08 -0.59 3.91
N ILE A 104 2.31 -0.10 3.99
CA ILE A 104 3.53 -0.88 3.84
C ILE A 104 4.40 -0.65 5.06
N TRP A 105 4.75 -1.72 5.74
CA TRP A 105 5.57 -1.74 6.95
C TRP A 105 6.94 -2.34 6.66
N PRO A 106 7.97 -1.56 6.36
CA PRO A 106 9.33 -2.07 6.24
C PRO A 106 9.86 -2.48 7.61
N VAL A 107 10.33 -3.72 7.73
CA VAL A 107 10.81 -4.25 9.02
C VAL A 107 12.16 -4.92 8.85
N GLU A 108 13.14 -4.54 9.68
CA GLU A 108 14.41 -5.25 9.78
C GLU A 108 14.19 -6.58 10.52
N MET A 109 14.34 -7.67 9.80
CA MET A 109 14.20 -9.04 10.30
C MET A 109 15.59 -9.69 10.48
N MET A 110 15.65 -10.81 11.16
CA MET A 110 16.90 -11.47 11.51
C MET A 110 17.77 -11.76 10.28
N ARG A 111 17.16 -12.25 9.20
CA ARG A 111 17.83 -12.57 7.94
C ARG A 111 17.90 -11.42 6.94
N SER A 112 17.51 -10.19 7.35
CA SER A 112 17.71 -9.00 6.53
C SER A 112 19.18 -8.68 6.38
N VAL A 113 19.63 -8.47 5.15
CA VAL A 113 20.99 -7.96 4.86
C VAL A 113 21.03 -6.43 4.98
N ALA A 114 19.97 -5.76 4.53
CA ALA A 114 19.80 -4.34 4.77
C ALA A 114 19.51 -4.08 6.24
N ARG A 115 20.13 -3.04 6.78
CA ARG A 115 20.00 -2.64 8.19
C ARG A 115 19.37 -1.26 8.30
N LEU A 116 18.72 -1.02 9.42
CA LEU A 116 18.18 0.30 9.76
C LEU A 116 19.32 1.33 9.80
N GLY A 117 19.12 2.44 9.14
CA GLY A 117 20.06 3.57 9.20
C GLY A 117 19.97 4.31 10.54
N LYS A 118 21.05 5.00 10.91
CA LYS A 118 21.10 5.76 12.17
C LYS A 118 20.98 7.29 12.00
N ASN A 119 20.63 7.82 10.83
CA ASN A 119 20.76 9.27 10.55
C ASN A 119 19.68 9.83 9.58
N ASP A 120 19.75 11.16 9.35
CA ASP A 120 18.93 12.00 8.44
C ASP A 120 18.67 11.45 7.01
N ARG A 121 19.41 10.42 6.61
CA ARG A 121 19.12 9.68 5.35
C ARG A 121 17.74 9.00 5.37
N ASP A 122 17.21 8.69 6.54
CA ASP A 122 15.92 8.00 6.66
C ASP A 122 14.74 8.93 6.37
N ALA A 123 14.85 10.23 6.69
CA ALA A 123 13.83 11.23 6.30
C ALA A 123 13.72 11.37 4.77
N LYS A 124 14.87 11.48 4.07
CA LYS A 124 14.90 11.56 2.60
C LYS A 124 14.40 10.29 1.93
N LYS A 125 14.67 9.12 2.54
CA LYS A 125 14.13 7.85 2.04
C LYS A 125 12.61 7.78 2.20
N ARG A 126 12.07 8.22 3.34
CA ARG A 126 10.61 8.25 3.56
C ARG A 126 9.93 9.15 2.54
N GLU A 127 10.43 10.37 2.34
CA GLU A 127 9.91 11.28 1.33
C GLU A 127 9.92 10.63 -0.08
N ARG A 128 11.03 9.97 -0.45
CA ARG A 128 11.14 9.24 -1.71
C ARG A 128 10.12 8.10 -1.81
N PHE A 129 9.93 7.31 -0.75
CA PHE A 129 8.96 6.21 -0.71
C PHE A 129 7.52 6.71 -0.81
N SER A 130 7.19 7.79 -0.08
CA SER A 130 5.87 8.42 -0.17
C SER A 130 5.60 8.93 -1.59
N ARG A 131 6.61 9.50 -2.26
CA ARG A 131 6.46 9.94 -3.65
C ARG A 131 6.25 8.77 -4.62
N ILE A 132 6.95 7.64 -4.42
CA ILE A 132 6.75 6.43 -5.24
C ILE A 132 5.32 5.90 -5.06
N ALA A 133 4.83 5.82 -3.82
CA ALA A 133 3.46 5.40 -3.53
C ALA A 133 2.43 6.35 -4.15
N LEU A 134 2.64 7.67 -4.05
CA LEU A 134 1.80 8.69 -4.65
C LEU A 134 1.69 8.54 -6.18
N GLU A 135 2.81 8.43 -6.86
CA GLU A 135 2.84 8.29 -8.32
C GLU A 135 2.21 6.95 -8.77
N ALA A 136 2.45 5.87 -8.02
CA ALA A 136 1.83 4.58 -8.30
C ALA A 136 0.30 4.62 -8.09
N ALA A 137 -0.19 5.29 -7.04
CA ALA A 137 -1.61 5.47 -6.79
C ALA A 137 -2.28 6.29 -7.89
N LYS A 138 -1.67 7.40 -8.31
CA LYS A 138 -2.15 8.20 -9.45
C LYS A 138 -2.23 7.37 -10.73
N GLN A 139 -1.17 6.62 -11.05
CA GLN A 139 -1.11 5.82 -12.26
C GLN A 139 -2.15 4.69 -12.24
N SER A 140 -2.29 3.96 -11.14
CA SER A 140 -3.24 2.85 -11.01
C SER A 140 -4.69 3.30 -10.79
N GLY A 141 -4.91 4.59 -10.52
CA GLY A 141 -6.25 5.15 -10.33
C GLY A 141 -6.85 4.84 -8.96
N ARG A 142 -6.02 4.59 -7.98
CA ARG A 142 -6.45 4.39 -6.60
C ARG A 142 -7.02 5.67 -6.00
N ALA A 143 -7.96 5.52 -5.07
CA ALA A 143 -8.48 6.61 -4.26
C ALA A 143 -7.63 6.83 -2.99
N HIS A 144 -6.87 5.81 -2.59
CA HIS A 144 -6.00 5.82 -1.41
C HIS A 144 -4.52 5.75 -1.82
N VAL A 145 -3.70 6.63 -1.22
CA VAL A 145 -2.23 6.56 -1.31
C VAL A 145 -1.71 5.79 -0.10
N PRO A 146 -1.08 4.62 -0.27
CA PRO A 146 -0.60 3.84 0.86
C PRO A 146 0.41 4.60 1.71
N GLU A 147 0.24 4.55 3.03
CA GLU A 147 1.28 5.00 3.94
C GLU A 147 2.45 4.01 3.93
N VAL A 148 3.64 4.50 3.59
CA VAL A 148 4.88 3.75 3.79
C VAL A 148 5.43 4.13 5.15
N ARG A 149 5.22 3.25 6.13
CA ARG A 149 5.64 3.48 7.52
C ARG A 149 7.15 3.58 7.64
N GLU A 150 7.60 4.20 8.71
CA GLU A 150 9.02 4.18 9.08
C GLU A 150 9.49 2.74 9.29
N ALA A 151 10.68 2.44 8.74
CA ALA A 151 11.32 1.15 8.91
C ALA A 151 11.70 0.94 10.38
N VAL A 152 11.34 -0.21 10.94
CA VAL A 152 11.56 -0.54 12.34
C VAL A 152 12.25 -1.89 12.50
N SER A 153 12.79 -2.16 13.69
CA SER A 153 13.26 -3.51 14.05
C SER A 153 12.08 -4.48 14.18
N PHE A 154 12.35 -5.77 14.08
CA PHE A 154 11.36 -6.82 14.31
C PHE A 154 10.64 -6.66 15.65
N GLU A 155 11.38 -6.33 16.73
CA GLU A 155 10.81 -6.09 18.05
C GLU A 155 9.78 -4.94 18.05
N ASN A 156 10.09 -3.85 17.38
CA ASN A 156 9.16 -2.72 17.27
C ASN A 156 7.99 -3.05 16.32
N GLY A 157 8.23 -3.87 15.32
CA GLY A 157 7.17 -4.43 14.46
C GLY A 157 6.16 -5.26 15.25
N LEU A 158 6.62 -6.15 16.14
CA LEU A 158 5.76 -6.94 17.02
C LEU A 158 4.96 -6.05 18.00
N LYS A 159 5.58 -5.01 18.56
CA LYS A 159 4.84 -4.06 19.42
C LYS A 159 3.73 -3.37 18.63
N ARG A 160 4.02 -2.91 17.42
CA ARG A 160 3.02 -2.30 16.53
C ARG A 160 1.89 -3.27 16.21
N LEU A 161 2.22 -4.55 15.91
CA LEU A 161 1.22 -5.58 15.68
C LEU A 161 0.32 -5.81 16.90
N ALA A 162 0.88 -5.77 18.11
CA ALA A 162 0.11 -5.93 19.35
C ALA A 162 -0.76 -4.71 19.68
N GLU A 163 -0.37 -3.51 19.25
CA GLU A 163 -1.11 -2.27 19.48
C GLU A 163 -2.19 -2.01 18.41
N GLU A 164 -1.98 -2.49 17.20
CA GLU A 164 -2.89 -2.30 16.07
C GLU A 164 -3.63 -3.61 15.74
N PRO A 165 -4.94 -3.73 16.00
CA PRO A 165 -5.67 -4.97 15.78
C PRO A 165 -5.78 -5.29 14.28
N PHE A 166 -5.57 -6.56 13.96
CA PHE A 166 -5.84 -7.15 12.65
C PHE A 166 -6.83 -8.30 12.81
N ASP A 167 -7.72 -8.44 11.84
CA ASP A 167 -8.66 -9.56 11.82
C ASP A 167 -7.94 -10.85 11.44
N LEU A 168 -6.97 -10.75 10.54
CA LEU A 168 -6.19 -11.88 10.06
C LEU A 168 -4.73 -11.47 9.83
N VAL A 169 -3.80 -12.28 10.32
CA VAL A 169 -2.36 -12.13 10.09
C VAL A 169 -1.84 -13.38 9.39
N LEU A 170 -1.25 -13.19 8.21
CA LEU A 170 -0.71 -14.27 7.37
C LEU A 170 0.79 -14.11 7.20
N ILE A 171 1.54 -15.18 7.38
CA ILE A 171 2.99 -15.23 7.12
C ILE A 171 3.20 -16.07 5.87
N ALA A 172 3.67 -15.48 4.76
CA ALA A 172 4.13 -16.28 3.63
C ALA A 172 5.50 -16.88 3.99
N TRP A 173 5.49 -18.15 4.38
CA TRP A 173 6.65 -18.84 4.90
C TRP A 173 7.05 -19.99 3.98
N GLU A 174 8.31 -20.01 3.60
CA GLU A 174 8.84 -20.99 2.64
C GLU A 174 8.82 -22.44 3.14
N GLU A 175 8.76 -22.65 4.46
CA GLU A 175 8.68 -23.98 5.07
C GLU A 175 7.23 -24.45 5.31
N GLU A 176 6.25 -23.62 5.02
CA GLU A 176 4.85 -24.03 5.05
C GLU A 176 4.44 -24.64 3.70
N HIS A 177 3.99 -25.91 3.74
CA HIS A 177 3.64 -26.64 2.52
C HIS A 177 2.18 -27.13 2.47
N ALA A 178 1.47 -27.06 3.60
CA ALA A 178 0.16 -27.67 3.76
C ALA A 178 -1.00 -26.67 3.61
N LEU A 179 -0.82 -25.42 4.01
CA LEU A 179 -1.89 -24.42 4.08
C LEU A 179 -1.74 -23.33 3.01
N PRO A 180 -2.39 -23.44 1.85
CA PRO A 180 -2.45 -22.36 0.87
C PRO A 180 -3.12 -21.11 1.45
N LEU A 181 -2.69 -19.91 1.02
CA LEU A 181 -3.28 -18.64 1.44
C LEU A 181 -4.80 -18.61 1.20
N SER A 182 -5.27 -19.10 0.05
CA SER A 182 -6.69 -19.15 -0.29
C SER A 182 -7.51 -19.97 0.70
N ARG A 183 -6.95 -21.11 1.14
CA ARG A 183 -7.60 -21.96 2.14
C ARG A 183 -7.62 -21.30 3.53
N ALA A 184 -6.54 -20.64 3.92
CA ALA A 184 -6.50 -19.88 5.17
C ALA A 184 -7.57 -18.78 5.21
N MET A 185 -7.79 -18.11 4.07
CA MET A 185 -8.85 -17.12 3.89
C MET A 185 -10.25 -17.75 3.99
N GLU A 186 -10.46 -18.89 3.33
CA GLU A 186 -11.74 -19.59 3.37
C GLU A 186 -12.10 -20.05 4.78
N GLU A 187 -11.15 -20.67 5.50
CA GLU A 187 -11.33 -21.11 6.89
C GLU A 187 -11.63 -19.93 7.83
N TYR A 188 -10.95 -18.79 7.64
CA TYR A 188 -11.23 -17.59 8.41
C TYR A 188 -12.66 -17.10 8.15
N ARG A 189 -13.02 -16.99 6.88
CA ARG A 189 -14.35 -16.51 6.45
C ARG A 189 -15.48 -17.35 6.99
N GLN A 190 -15.35 -18.67 7.00
CA GLN A 190 -16.34 -19.58 7.54
C GLN A 190 -16.61 -19.38 9.04
N SER A 191 -15.58 -18.94 9.77
CA SER A 191 -15.66 -18.79 11.24
C SER A 191 -15.97 -17.38 11.70
N HIS A 192 -15.54 -16.34 10.94
CA HIS A 192 -15.55 -14.94 11.37
C HIS A 192 -16.19 -13.97 10.38
N GLY A 193 -16.52 -14.43 9.17
CA GLY A 193 -16.95 -13.55 8.06
C GLY A 193 -15.77 -12.91 7.32
N GLU A 194 -16.04 -11.89 6.51
CA GLU A 194 -14.99 -11.22 5.73
C GLU A 194 -14.05 -10.38 6.62
N PRO A 195 -12.73 -10.58 6.53
CA PRO A 195 -11.80 -9.75 7.27
C PRO A 195 -11.81 -8.32 6.71
N LYS A 196 -11.74 -7.33 7.60
CA LYS A 196 -11.66 -5.90 7.24
C LYS A 196 -10.22 -5.39 7.21
N ARG A 197 -9.34 -5.98 8.03
CA ARG A 197 -7.93 -5.60 8.10
C ARG A 197 -7.04 -6.84 8.16
N VAL A 198 -6.22 -7.01 7.12
CA VAL A 198 -5.35 -8.19 6.96
C VAL A 198 -3.90 -7.75 6.95
N LEU A 199 -3.05 -8.39 7.75
CA LEU A 199 -1.60 -8.22 7.68
C LEU A 199 -0.99 -9.40 6.92
N ILE A 200 -0.16 -9.10 5.93
CA ILE A 200 0.65 -10.07 5.20
C ILE A 200 2.11 -9.85 5.56
N VAL A 201 2.75 -10.84 6.13
CA VAL A 201 4.18 -10.81 6.50
C VAL A 201 5.00 -11.53 5.45
N ILE A 202 5.97 -10.83 4.90
CA ILE A 202 6.95 -11.33 3.92
C ILE A 202 8.34 -11.17 4.48
N GLY A 203 9.13 -12.23 4.44
CA GLY A 203 10.53 -12.20 4.84
C GLY A 203 11.44 -11.44 3.86
N PRO A 204 12.68 -11.10 4.26
CA PRO A 204 13.71 -10.62 3.36
C PRO A 204 14.20 -11.75 2.42
N GLU A 205 15.29 -11.54 1.67
CA GLU A 205 15.83 -12.56 0.77
C GLU A 205 16.26 -13.86 1.47
N GLY A 206 16.57 -13.79 2.76
CA GLY A 206 16.92 -14.97 3.58
C GLY A 206 15.69 -15.70 4.15
N GLY A 207 14.47 -15.26 3.82
CA GLY A 207 13.23 -15.81 4.36
C GLY A 207 12.92 -15.35 5.78
N VAL A 208 11.87 -15.91 6.36
CA VAL A 208 11.47 -15.68 7.75
C VAL A 208 12.23 -16.69 8.64
N ASP A 209 12.89 -16.19 9.69
CA ASP A 209 13.53 -17.08 10.65
C ASP A 209 12.49 -17.82 11.49
N GLU A 210 12.77 -19.07 11.85
CA GLU A 210 11.85 -19.90 12.62
C GLU A 210 11.45 -19.26 13.96
N THR A 211 12.39 -18.59 14.63
CA THR A 211 12.12 -17.91 15.90
C THR A 211 11.22 -16.69 15.70
N GLU A 212 11.36 -15.96 14.60
CA GLU A 212 10.47 -14.86 14.23
C GLU A 212 9.08 -15.37 13.87
N GLN A 213 9.01 -16.47 13.11
CA GLN A 213 7.74 -17.13 12.77
C GLN A 213 6.99 -17.57 14.02
N GLN A 214 7.66 -18.26 14.98
CA GLN A 214 7.06 -18.69 16.24
C GLN A 214 6.51 -17.51 17.06
N ARG A 215 7.24 -16.39 17.09
CA ARG A 215 6.81 -15.19 17.81
C ARG A 215 5.60 -14.51 17.16
N LEU A 216 5.55 -14.47 15.84
CA LEU A 216 4.37 -14.00 15.10
C LEU A 216 3.18 -14.94 15.32
N ALA A 217 3.40 -16.26 15.28
CA ALA A 217 2.37 -17.25 15.54
C ALA A 217 1.78 -17.13 16.96
N ALA A 218 2.62 -16.81 17.95
CA ALA A 218 2.16 -16.54 19.32
C ALA A 218 1.22 -15.31 19.43
N LEU A 219 1.26 -14.42 18.45
CA LEU A 219 0.34 -13.29 18.29
C LEU A 219 -0.85 -13.60 17.34
N GLY A 220 -1.08 -14.87 17.01
CA GLY A 220 -2.19 -15.32 16.20
C GLY A 220 -1.93 -15.34 14.68
N ALA A 221 -0.71 -15.11 14.25
CA ALA A 221 -0.38 -15.20 12.83
C ALA A 221 -0.40 -16.66 12.33
N ARG A 222 -0.92 -16.86 11.11
CA ARG A 222 -0.98 -18.16 10.44
C ARG A 222 0.05 -18.22 9.33
N SER A 223 0.90 -19.25 9.34
CA SER A 223 1.80 -19.53 8.22
C SER A 223 1.02 -20.07 7.04
N VAL A 224 1.33 -19.56 5.84
CA VAL A 224 0.69 -19.96 4.58
C VAL A 224 1.73 -20.16 3.48
N THR A 225 1.43 -21.07 2.57
CA THR A 225 2.23 -21.25 1.35
C THR A 225 1.63 -20.44 0.17
N LEU A 226 2.52 -19.91 -0.66
CA LEU A 226 2.19 -19.29 -1.96
C LEU A 226 2.40 -20.26 -3.14
N GLY A 227 2.48 -21.56 -2.86
CA GLY A 227 2.68 -22.62 -3.83
C GLY A 227 4.08 -23.25 -3.77
N PRO A 228 4.35 -24.24 -4.63
CA PRO A 228 5.53 -25.10 -4.49
C PRO A 228 6.84 -24.46 -4.96
N ARG A 229 6.81 -23.24 -5.47
CA ARG A 229 8.01 -22.54 -5.95
C ARG A 229 8.45 -21.51 -4.94
N ILE A 230 9.75 -21.45 -4.65
CA ILE A 230 10.33 -20.39 -3.83
C ILE A 230 10.29 -19.08 -4.63
N LEU A 231 9.61 -18.10 -4.08
CA LEU A 231 9.50 -16.78 -4.67
C LEU A 231 10.57 -15.85 -4.07
N ARG A 232 11.08 -14.93 -4.88
CA ARG A 232 11.91 -13.84 -4.35
C ARG A 232 11.06 -12.94 -3.48
N THR A 233 11.67 -12.27 -2.49
CA THR A 233 10.97 -11.40 -1.55
C THR A 233 10.10 -10.34 -2.24
N GLU A 234 10.63 -9.73 -3.32
CA GLU A 234 9.90 -8.76 -4.13
C GLU A 234 8.71 -9.37 -4.89
N THR A 235 8.75 -10.66 -5.19
CA THR A 235 7.66 -11.37 -5.87
C THR A 235 6.63 -11.88 -4.87
N ALA A 236 7.08 -12.37 -3.71
CA ALA A 236 6.21 -13.00 -2.71
C ALA A 236 5.13 -12.05 -2.19
N GLY A 237 5.48 -10.80 -1.87
CA GLY A 237 4.52 -9.79 -1.39
C GLY A 237 3.43 -9.49 -2.41
N LEU A 238 3.80 -9.41 -3.69
CA LEU A 238 2.84 -9.13 -4.77
C LEU A 238 1.92 -10.33 -5.02
N CYS A 239 2.49 -11.55 -5.04
CA CYS A 239 1.71 -12.77 -5.17
C CYS A 239 0.74 -12.95 -4.00
N ALA A 240 1.17 -12.63 -2.78
CA ALA A 240 0.32 -12.71 -1.60
C ALA A 240 -0.84 -11.71 -1.65
N LEU A 241 -0.59 -10.47 -2.06
CA LEU A 241 -1.64 -9.47 -2.27
C LEU A 241 -2.63 -9.91 -3.36
N ALA A 242 -2.15 -10.35 -4.52
CA ALA A 242 -3.00 -10.82 -5.60
C ALA A 242 -3.82 -12.07 -5.17
N ALA A 243 -3.21 -13.01 -4.45
CA ALA A 243 -3.91 -14.18 -3.94
C ALA A 243 -4.96 -13.81 -2.89
N LEU A 244 -4.69 -12.84 -2.01
CA LEU A 244 -5.67 -12.29 -1.07
C LEU A 244 -6.88 -11.74 -1.81
N TRP A 245 -6.66 -10.84 -2.78
CA TRP A 245 -7.75 -10.20 -3.53
C TRP A 245 -8.54 -11.20 -4.38
N THR A 246 -7.86 -12.16 -5.01
CA THR A 246 -8.53 -13.27 -5.72
C THR A 246 -9.42 -14.08 -4.76
N ALA A 247 -8.92 -14.40 -3.55
CA ALA A 247 -9.70 -15.13 -2.56
C ALA A 247 -10.91 -14.32 -2.03
N MET A 248 -10.85 -13.00 -2.08
CA MET A 248 -11.93 -12.08 -1.70
C MET A 248 -12.88 -11.73 -2.85
N GLY A 249 -12.59 -12.17 -4.07
CA GLY A 249 -13.41 -11.86 -5.27
C GLY A 249 -13.18 -10.46 -5.83
N GLU A 250 -12.05 -9.83 -5.50
CA GLU A 250 -11.68 -8.47 -5.95
C GLU A 250 -10.75 -8.48 -7.18
N MET A 251 -10.27 -9.66 -7.60
CA MET A 251 -9.45 -9.87 -8.80
C MET A 251 -9.88 -11.14 -9.53
#